data_13c0aeb348e2209a9ae999917d1c1a85
#
_entry.id   13c0aeb348e2209a9ae999917d1c1a85
#
_cell.length_a   1.000
_cell.length_b   1.000
_cell.length_c   1.000
_cell.angle_alpha   90.00
_cell.angle_beta   90.00
_cell.angle_gamma   90.00
#
_symmetry.space_group_name_H-M   'P 1'
#
loop_
_entity.id
_entity.type
_entity.pdbx_description
1 polymer ?
#
loop_
_entity_poly.entity_id
_entity_poly.type
_entity_poly.pdbx_seq_one_letter_code
_entity_poly.pdbx_strand_id
1 'polypeptide(L)'
;MFMKNLLLWGLLGVLTACHSSKTPFNSTSDSAQTAREEVAIDTIATLVSKVQQQSKLFAADCKVHKVVLFTDQSQIDGGLVKFNKVGHRKIAIPIDVTLKGYIDFSDFSVANVQREGGLLVITLPDPKVMLTASKIDHQQARQFVSLTRSNFTSDEVTRLAHQGVDSIRSHANSFGIIELARASAARTLIPIAQRLGYAENNVVVRYRKEFNKSDWKQIVKPLNSDRL
;
A
#
# COMPACT_ATOMS: atom_id res chain seq x y z
N MET A 1 37.43 -52.37 13.49
CA MET A 1 38.78 -52.44 12.94
C MET A 1 39.46 -51.13 13.22
N PHE A 2 40.36 -51.19 14.19
CA PHE A 2 41.63 -50.47 14.38
C PHE A 2 41.57 -48.96 14.59
N MET A 3 41.78 -48.53 15.73
CA MET A 3 43.02 -48.36 16.59
C MET A 3 43.46 -46.88 16.55
N LYS A 4 43.38 -46.20 17.69
CA LYS A 4 44.45 -46.08 18.71
C LYS A 4 45.58 -45.09 18.30
N ASN A 5 45.74 -44.03 19.03
CA ASN A 5 46.85 -43.72 19.96
C ASN A 5 46.79 -42.21 20.28
N LEU A 6 46.64 -41.76 21.50
CA LEU A 6 47.46 -41.85 22.71
C LEU A 6 48.84 -41.15 22.56
N LEU A 7 49.02 -40.08 23.33
CA LEU A 7 50.21 -39.68 24.08
C LEU A 7 50.16 -38.16 24.34
N LEU A 8 49.79 -37.64 25.51
CA LEU A 8 50.51 -37.67 26.80
C LEU A 8 51.93 -37.03 26.73
N TRP A 9 52.08 -35.93 27.42
CA TRP A 9 53.23 -35.41 28.22
C TRP A 9 53.01 -33.91 28.36
N GLY A 10 52.89 -33.27 29.47
CA GLY A 10 53.64 -33.52 30.72
C GLY A 10 54.34 -32.24 31.11
N LEU A 11 53.99 -31.74 32.27
CA LEU A 11 54.80 -31.32 33.35
C LEU A 11 55.14 -29.80 33.51
N LEU A 12 54.81 -29.37 34.70
CA LEU A 12 55.56 -28.60 35.73
C LEU A 12 55.72 -27.09 35.44
N GLY A 13 55.03 -26.22 36.10
CA GLY A 13 55.23 -25.86 37.52
C GLY A 13 56.16 -24.66 37.65
N VAL A 14 55.72 -23.58 38.24
CA VAL A 14 56.49 -22.86 39.28
C VAL A 14 55.55 -21.91 40.01
N LEU A 15 55.39 -22.22 41.30
CA LEU A 15 54.87 -21.31 42.32
C LEU A 15 55.95 -20.26 42.61
N THR A 16 55.60 -19.00 42.67
CA THR A 16 56.29 -18.04 43.52
C THR A 16 55.29 -17.19 44.27
N ALA A 17 55.46 -17.31 45.55
CA ALA A 17 54.64 -16.72 46.59
C ALA A 17 55.04 -15.27 46.90
N CYS A 18 54.04 -14.55 47.44
CA CYS A 18 54.12 -13.53 48.47
C CYS A 18 55.05 -12.33 48.31
N HIS A 19 54.43 -11.15 48.25
CA HIS A 19 54.83 -10.19 49.31
C HIS A 19 53.59 -9.33 49.70
N SER A 20 53.29 -9.44 51.00
CA SER A 20 52.31 -8.65 51.71
C SER A 20 52.99 -7.32 52.12
N SER A 21 52.47 -6.21 51.69
CA SER A 21 52.71 -4.93 52.34
C SER A 21 51.38 -4.22 52.57
N LYS A 22 50.99 -4.19 53.84
CA LYS A 22 49.88 -3.38 54.33
C LYS A 22 50.29 -1.92 54.36
N THR A 23 49.59 -1.08 53.60
CA THR A 23 49.50 0.33 53.90
C THR A 23 48.02 0.70 53.91
N PRO A 24 47.49 1.35 54.93
CA PRO A 24 46.12 1.80 54.94
C PRO A 24 46.03 3.09 54.12
N PHE A 25 45.49 3.01 52.91
CA PHE A 25 45.13 4.22 52.21
C PHE A 25 43.59 4.30 52.14
N ASN A 26 43.15 5.42 52.63
CA ASN A 26 41.81 5.88 52.82
C ASN A 26 40.97 5.66 51.57
N SER A 27 39.86 4.92 51.72
CA SER A 27 38.88 4.67 50.70
C SER A 27 38.08 5.94 50.43
N THR A 28 38.42 6.62 49.36
CA THR A 28 37.43 7.40 48.65
C THR A 28 36.90 6.47 47.55
N SER A 29 35.71 5.98 47.77
CA SER A 29 34.96 5.19 46.79
C SER A 29 34.51 6.08 45.66
N ASP A 30 35.39 6.26 44.68
CA ASP A 30 34.99 6.69 43.38
C ASP A 30 34.59 5.43 42.58
N SER A 31 33.39 5.00 42.81
CA SER A 31 32.67 4.09 41.93
C SER A 31 32.47 4.86 40.63
N ALA A 32 33.43 4.80 39.74
CA ALA A 32 33.23 5.02 38.32
C ALA A 32 32.25 3.92 37.89
N GLN A 33 30.97 4.10 38.20
CA GLN A 33 29.92 3.56 37.43
C GLN A 33 30.11 4.19 36.03
N THR A 34 30.78 3.45 35.17
CA THR A 34 30.62 3.62 33.74
C THR A 34 29.15 3.38 33.49
N ALA A 35 28.36 4.45 33.61
CA ALA A 35 27.03 4.48 33.09
C ALA A 35 27.20 4.12 31.61
N ARG A 36 26.95 2.88 31.27
CA ARG A 36 26.53 2.53 29.92
C ARG A 36 25.33 3.41 29.69
N GLU A 37 25.56 4.52 29.02
CA GLU A 37 24.52 5.33 28.42
C GLU A 37 23.84 4.37 27.44
N GLU A 38 22.84 3.69 27.93
CA GLU A 38 21.93 2.90 27.11
C GLU A 38 21.28 3.97 26.22
N VAL A 39 21.82 4.13 25.03
CA VAL A 39 21.25 5.01 24.00
C VAL A 39 19.83 4.49 23.81
N ALA A 40 18.91 5.12 24.47
CA ALA A 40 17.49 4.80 24.34
C ALA A 40 17.14 5.05 22.89
N ILE A 41 17.13 3.97 22.09
CA ILE A 41 16.75 4.03 20.68
C ILE A 41 15.33 4.59 20.66
N ASP A 42 15.16 5.79 20.10
CA ASP A 42 13.82 6.34 19.90
C ASP A 42 13.08 5.45 18.90
N THR A 43 12.32 4.52 19.46
CA THR A 43 11.57 3.53 18.68
C THR A 43 10.55 4.18 17.76
N ILE A 44 10.02 5.37 18.13
CA ILE A 44 9.08 6.13 17.28
C ILE A 44 9.82 6.70 16.07
N ALA A 45 10.95 7.37 16.28
CA ALA A 45 11.75 7.91 15.18
C ALA A 45 12.22 6.80 14.23
N THR A 46 12.61 5.65 14.78
CA THR A 46 12.99 4.47 14.00
C THR A 46 11.82 3.93 13.17
N LEU A 47 10.62 3.83 13.75
CA LEU A 47 9.41 3.42 13.05
C LEU A 47 9.10 4.39 11.90
N VAL A 48 9.09 5.68 12.18
CA VAL A 48 8.81 6.72 11.18
C VAL A 48 9.82 6.67 10.05
N SER A 49 11.12 6.57 10.35
CA SER A 49 12.16 6.44 9.32
C SER A 49 11.96 5.21 8.43
N LYS A 50 11.62 4.05 9.02
CA LYS A 50 11.34 2.83 8.25
C LYS A 50 10.11 2.98 7.35
N VAL A 51 9.07 3.66 7.81
CA VAL A 51 7.86 3.93 7.03
C VAL A 51 8.13 4.93 5.91
N GLN A 52 8.88 5.99 6.20
CA GLN A 52 9.23 7.03 5.21
C GLN A 52 10.15 6.52 4.09
N GLN A 53 10.96 5.48 4.33
CA GLN A 53 11.75 4.83 3.28
C GLN A 53 10.88 4.27 2.16
N GLN A 54 9.60 4.01 2.45
CA GLN A 54 8.59 3.64 1.48
C GLN A 54 7.76 4.89 1.17
N SER A 55 8.03 5.60 0.09
CA SER A 55 7.22 6.79 -0.27
C SER A 55 5.75 6.45 -0.45
N LYS A 56 5.43 5.23 -0.91
CA LYS A 56 4.07 4.73 -1.10
C LYS A 56 3.98 3.26 -0.69
N LEU A 57 2.97 2.91 0.09
CA LEU A 57 2.62 1.53 0.38
C LEU A 57 1.46 1.12 -0.52
N PHE A 58 1.72 0.25 -1.49
CA PHE A 58 0.67 -0.39 -2.26
C PHE A 58 0.05 -1.50 -1.42
N ALA A 59 -1.16 -1.26 -0.96
CA ALA A 59 -1.79 -2.10 0.06
C ALA A 59 -2.94 -2.96 -0.48
N ALA A 60 -3.46 -2.64 -1.68
CA ALA A 60 -4.57 -3.37 -2.28
C ALA A 60 -4.49 -3.36 -3.80
N ASP A 61 -4.84 -4.49 -4.41
CA ASP A 61 -5.05 -4.64 -5.85
C ASP A 61 -6.50 -5.09 -6.10
N CYS A 62 -7.17 -4.43 -7.05
CA CYS A 62 -8.51 -4.79 -7.47
C CYS A 62 -8.56 -4.88 -9.00
N LYS A 63 -8.94 -6.05 -9.51
CA LYS A 63 -9.22 -6.25 -10.94
C LYS A 63 -10.72 -6.18 -11.17
N VAL A 64 -11.13 -5.30 -12.05
CA VAL A 64 -12.54 -5.08 -12.41
C VAL A 64 -12.71 -5.50 -13.86
N HIS A 65 -13.55 -6.52 -14.09
CA HIS A 65 -14.04 -6.88 -15.40
C HIS A 65 -15.44 -6.29 -15.59
N LYS A 66 -15.64 -5.54 -16.66
CA LYS A 66 -16.92 -4.90 -16.97
C LYS A 66 -17.22 -4.99 -18.46
N VAL A 67 -18.48 -5.24 -18.80
CA VAL A 67 -18.96 -5.13 -20.17
C VAL A 67 -19.68 -3.79 -20.33
N VAL A 68 -19.17 -2.93 -21.19
CA VAL A 68 -19.82 -1.66 -21.56
C VAL A 68 -20.88 -1.96 -22.60
N LEU A 69 -22.11 -1.66 -22.25
CA LEU A 69 -23.26 -1.78 -23.15
C LEU A 69 -23.65 -0.39 -23.63
N PHE A 70 -23.69 -0.20 -24.93
CA PHE A 70 -24.17 1.04 -25.54
C PHE A 70 -25.24 0.75 -26.56
N THR A 71 -26.29 1.58 -26.58
CA THR A 71 -27.37 1.52 -27.56
C THR A 71 -27.50 2.89 -28.22
N ASP A 72 -27.35 2.92 -29.54
CA ASP A 72 -27.59 4.10 -30.35
C ASP A 72 -28.97 4.05 -30.96
N GLN A 73 -29.81 4.99 -30.53
CA GLN A 73 -31.16 5.24 -31.07
C GLN A 73 -31.19 6.67 -31.64
N SER A 74 -30.43 6.92 -32.69
CA SER A 74 -30.37 8.25 -33.27
C SER A 74 -31.74 8.66 -33.86
N GLN A 75 -32.14 9.87 -33.52
CA GLN A 75 -33.27 10.56 -34.12
C GLN A 75 -32.78 11.47 -35.25
N ILE A 76 -33.51 11.55 -36.33
CA ILE A 76 -33.34 12.54 -37.37
C ILE A 76 -34.28 13.69 -37.07
N ASP A 77 -33.76 14.88 -36.86
CA ASP A 77 -34.52 16.09 -36.70
C ASP A 77 -34.92 16.58 -38.12
N GLY A 78 -36.15 16.40 -38.48
CA GLY A 78 -36.73 16.84 -39.78
C GLY A 78 -37.41 18.22 -39.66
N GLY A 79 -37.02 19.03 -38.68
CA GLY A 79 -37.59 20.33 -38.43
C GLY A 79 -38.87 20.21 -37.58
N LEU A 80 -40.03 20.20 -38.18
CA LEU A 80 -41.31 20.10 -37.47
C LEU A 80 -41.61 18.67 -36.94
N VAL A 81 -40.96 17.63 -37.47
CA VAL A 81 -41.20 16.22 -37.10
C VAL A 81 -39.87 15.50 -36.86
N LYS A 82 -39.73 14.92 -35.67
CA LYS A 82 -38.58 14.07 -35.34
C LYS A 82 -38.85 12.62 -35.78
N PHE A 83 -38.05 12.15 -36.71
CA PHE A 83 -38.10 10.76 -37.15
C PHE A 83 -37.04 9.94 -36.42
N ASN A 84 -37.42 8.83 -35.81
CA ASN A 84 -36.44 7.85 -35.38
C ASN A 84 -35.75 7.26 -36.59
N LYS A 85 -34.43 7.23 -36.66
CA LYS A 85 -33.72 6.45 -37.68
C LYS A 85 -34.23 5.02 -37.62
N VAL A 86 -34.67 4.48 -38.74
CA VAL A 86 -35.11 3.11 -38.81
C VAL A 86 -33.93 2.19 -38.43
N GLY A 87 -34.14 1.47 -37.33
CA GLY A 87 -33.14 0.56 -36.80
C GLY A 87 -32.25 1.16 -35.69
N HIS A 88 -31.75 0.30 -34.92
CA HIS A 88 -30.83 0.61 -33.80
C HIS A 88 -29.53 -0.17 -33.94
N ARG A 89 -28.47 0.31 -33.33
CA ARG A 89 -27.24 -0.44 -33.18
C ARG A 89 -26.86 -0.52 -31.72
N LYS A 90 -26.39 -1.68 -31.31
CA LYS A 90 -25.93 -1.95 -29.95
C LYS A 90 -24.54 -2.52 -29.99
N ILE A 91 -23.77 -2.22 -28.98
CA ILE A 91 -22.44 -2.80 -28.81
C ILE A 91 -22.21 -3.18 -27.37
N ALA A 92 -21.54 -4.31 -27.19
CA ALA A 92 -21.05 -4.79 -25.91
C ALA A 92 -19.53 -4.88 -26.00
N ILE A 93 -18.81 -4.15 -25.15
CA ILE A 93 -17.35 -4.06 -25.17
C ILE A 93 -16.85 -4.55 -23.81
N PRO A 94 -16.16 -5.70 -23.72
CA PRO A 94 -15.51 -6.13 -22.49
C PRO A 94 -14.27 -5.30 -22.25
N ILE A 95 -14.11 -4.86 -20.99
CA ILE A 95 -12.98 -4.10 -20.50
C ILE A 95 -12.48 -4.67 -19.17
N ASP A 96 -11.16 -4.78 -19.03
CA ASP A 96 -10.49 -5.14 -17.80
C ASP A 96 -9.72 -3.94 -17.27
N VAL A 97 -9.91 -3.63 -16.00
CA VAL A 97 -9.22 -2.51 -15.35
C VAL A 97 -8.57 -3.01 -14.06
N THR A 98 -7.33 -2.61 -13.84
CA THR A 98 -6.63 -2.86 -12.57
C THR A 98 -6.52 -1.54 -11.80
N LEU A 99 -7.08 -1.55 -10.60
CA LEU A 99 -6.98 -0.47 -9.63
C LEU A 99 -6.02 -0.88 -8.53
N LYS A 100 -5.17 0.05 -8.07
CA LYS A 100 -4.31 -0.13 -6.90
C LYS A 100 -4.64 0.88 -5.81
N GLY A 101 -4.89 0.37 -4.61
CA GLY A 101 -5.02 1.17 -3.41
C GLY A 101 -3.64 1.36 -2.76
N TYR A 102 -3.27 2.58 -2.45
CA TYR A 102 -1.99 2.90 -1.82
C TYR A 102 -2.12 3.98 -0.77
N ILE A 103 -1.19 3.96 0.19
CA ILE A 103 -1.00 5.01 1.18
C ILE A 103 0.24 5.81 0.80
N ASP A 104 0.10 7.13 0.80
CA ASP A 104 1.16 8.06 0.50
C ASP A 104 1.80 8.52 1.81
N PHE A 105 3.09 8.21 2.00
CA PHE A 105 3.83 8.55 3.21
C PHE A 105 4.66 9.84 3.08
N SER A 106 4.49 10.61 2.01
CA SER A 106 5.28 11.83 1.80
C SER A 106 5.17 12.82 2.97
N ASP A 107 3.99 12.91 3.58
CA ASP A 107 3.70 13.80 4.72
C ASP A 107 3.71 13.06 6.07
N PHE A 108 4.09 11.79 6.08
CA PHE A 108 4.14 11.01 7.32
C PHE A 108 5.32 11.45 8.17
N SER A 109 5.10 11.69 9.45
CA SER A 109 6.13 12.21 10.36
C SER A 109 5.95 11.66 11.77
N VAL A 110 6.84 12.01 12.68
CA VAL A 110 6.75 11.66 14.11
C VAL A 110 5.43 12.10 14.73
N ALA A 111 4.84 13.21 14.28
CA ALA A 111 3.54 13.68 14.74
C ALA A 111 2.37 12.70 14.45
N ASN A 112 2.59 11.76 13.54
CA ASN A 112 1.60 10.73 13.20
C ASN A 112 1.69 9.47 14.07
N VAL A 113 2.66 9.41 14.98
CA VAL A 113 2.88 8.27 15.88
C VAL A 113 2.90 8.77 17.32
N GLN A 114 1.95 8.33 18.12
CA GLN A 114 1.78 8.79 19.49
C GLN A 114 1.63 7.61 20.44
N ARG A 115 1.99 7.83 21.70
CA ARG A 115 1.73 6.88 22.79
C ARG A 115 0.54 7.40 23.59
N GLU A 116 -0.54 6.64 23.61
CA GLU A 116 -1.77 6.95 24.33
C GLU A 116 -2.11 5.80 25.27
N GLY A 117 -2.06 6.02 26.60
CA GLY A 117 -2.48 5.02 27.59
C GLY A 117 -1.79 3.65 27.46
N GLY A 118 -0.50 3.62 27.09
CA GLY A 118 0.25 2.38 26.86
C GLY A 118 0.09 1.79 25.46
N LEU A 119 -0.73 2.40 24.61
CA LEU A 119 -0.91 2.03 23.21
C LEU A 119 0.01 2.85 22.30
N LEU A 120 0.54 2.22 21.26
CA LEU A 120 1.17 2.90 20.13
C LEU A 120 0.09 3.19 19.10
N VAL A 121 -0.27 4.44 18.93
CA VAL A 121 -1.24 4.88 17.94
C VAL A 121 -0.53 5.41 16.70
N ILE A 122 -0.73 4.76 15.57
CA ILE A 122 -0.18 5.14 14.27
C ILE A 122 -1.32 5.71 13.44
N THR A 123 -1.27 7.01 13.15
CA THR A 123 -2.27 7.69 12.33
C THR A 123 -1.76 7.77 10.90
N LEU A 124 -2.38 7.01 10.00
CA LEU A 124 -2.03 6.97 8.59
C LEU A 124 -2.81 8.02 7.79
N PRO A 125 -2.25 8.51 6.68
CA PRO A 125 -3.01 9.22 5.66
C PRO A 125 -4.09 8.30 5.06
N ASP A 126 -5.18 8.89 4.58
CA ASP A 126 -6.21 8.11 3.89
C ASP A 126 -5.65 7.46 2.61
N PRO A 127 -6.05 6.22 2.33
CA PRO A 127 -5.65 5.55 1.11
C PRO A 127 -6.11 6.32 -0.14
N LYS A 128 -5.29 6.28 -1.16
CA LYS A 128 -5.58 6.79 -2.51
C LYS A 128 -5.71 5.62 -3.47
N VAL A 129 -6.47 5.80 -4.56
CA VAL A 129 -6.62 4.79 -5.60
C VAL A 129 -6.01 5.29 -6.89
N MET A 130 -5.25 4.43 -7.56
CA MET A 130 -4.76 4.70 -8.91
C MET A 130 -5.16 3.59 -9.87
N LEU A 131 -5.48 3.97 -11.08
CA LEU A 131 -5.68 3.06 -12.19
C LEU A 131 -4.30 2.73 -12.78
N THR A 132 -3.92 1.47 -12.78
CA THR A 132 -2.58 1.03 -13.21
C THR A 132 -2.58 0.35 -14.56
N ALA A 133 -3.69 -0.25 -14.96
CA ALA A 133 -3.84 -0.87 -16.26
C ALA A 133 -5.31 -0.83 -16.70
N SER A 134 -5.50 -0.69 -18.02
CA SER A 134 -6.79 -0.94 -18.66
C SER A 134 -6.54 -1.71 -19.95
N LYS A 135 -7.32 -2.78 -20.15
CA LYS A 135 -7.31 -3.57 -21.37
C LYS A 135 -8.70 -3.52 -21.99
N ILE A 136 -8.77 -3.12 -23.24
CA ILE A 136 -10.00 -3.12 -24.02
C ILE A 136 -9.90 -4.31 -24.97
N ASP A 137 -10.88 -5.22 -24.89
CA ASP A 137 -10.90 -6.37 -25.78
C ASP A 137 -11.75 -6.07 -27.02
N HIS A 138 -11.10 -5.52 -28.02
CA HIS A 138 -11.76 -5.20 -29.31
C HIS A 138 -12.20 -6.46 -30.06
N GLN A 139 -11.54 -7.60 -29.86
CA GLN A 139 -11.87 -8.84 -30.57
C GLN A 139 -13.12 -9.50 -30.00
N GLN A 140 -13.37 -9.34 -28.70
CA GLN A 140 -14.57 -9.83 -28.03
C GLN A 140 -15.73 -8.83 -28.07
N ALA A 141 -15.54 -7.64 -28.63
CA ALA A 141 -16.61 -6.69 -28.80
C ALA A 141 -17.71 -7.29 -29.72
N ARG A 142 -18.94 -7.27 -29.23
CA ARG A 142 -20.12 -7.80 -29.96
C ARG A 142 -20.99 -6.65 -30.43
N GLN A 143 -21.25 -6.60 -31.73
CA GLN A 143 -22.11 -5.59 -32.33
C GLN A 143 -23.41 -6.21 -32.86
N PHE A 144 -24.50 -5.55 -32.61
CA PHE A 144 -25.83 -5.87 -33.16
C PHE A 144 -26.32 -4.63 -33.92
N VAL A 145 -26.35 -4.72 -35.22
CA VAL A 145 -26.62 -3.57 -36.09
C VAL A 145 -27.77 -3.92 -37.03
N SER A 146 -28.79 -3.07 -37.05
CA SER A 146 -29.92 -3.22 -37.99
C SER A 146 -29.45 -3.04 -39.42
N LEU A 147 -30.09 -3.71 -40.36
CA LEU A 147 -29.73 -3.70 -41.80
C LEU A 147 -29.60 -2.30 -42.43
N THR A 148 -30.28 -1.32 -41.85
CA THR A 148 -30.25 0.08 -42.31
C THR A 148 -29.16 0.92 -41.69
N ARG A 149 -28.29 0.34 -40.86
CA ARG A 149 -27.26 1.04 -40.11
C ARG A 149 -25.88 0.47 -40.38
N SER A 150 -24.86 1.32 -40.31
CA SER A 150 -23.45 0.92 -40.39
C SER A 150 -22.96 0.38 -39.06
N ASN A 151 -21.96 -0.49 -39.09
CA ASN A 151 -21.25 -0.94 -37.91
C ASN A 151 -20.61 0.24 -37.15
N PHE A 152 -20.30 0.02 -35.87
CA PHE A 152 -19.46 0.95 -35.12
C PHE A 152 -18.06 0.99 -35.70
N THR A 153 -17.52 2.17 -35.86
CA THR A 153 -16.14 2.36 -36.28
C THR A 153 -15.18 2.05 -35.13
N SER A 154 -13.91 1.78 -35.42
CA SER A 154 -12.90 1.54 -34.40
C SER A 154 -12.78 2.71 -33.42
N ASP A 155 -12.91 3.94 -33.89
CA ASP A 155 -12.86 5.14 -33.06
C ASP A 155 -14.07 5.24 -32.12
N GLU A 156 -15.28 4.89 -32.62
CA GLU A 156 -16.46 4.85 -31.77
C GLU A 156 -16.30 3.80 -30.67
N VAL A 157 -15.82 2.60 -31.01
CA VAL A 157 -15.57 1.51 -30.06
C VAL A 157 -14.55 1.97 -28.99
N THR A 158 -13.45 2.55 -29.41
CA THR A 158 -12.39 3.05 -28.51
C THR A 158 -12.94 4.12 -27.57
N ARG A 159 -13.67 5.10 -28.10
CA ARG A 159 -14.28 6.16 -27.28
C ARG A 159 -15.26 5.61 -26.24
N LEU A 160 -16.13 4.68 -26.65
CA LEU A 160 -17.09 4.05 -25.74
C LEU A 160 -16.39 3.23 -24.65
N ALA A 161 -15.33 2.52 -25.00
CA ALA A 161 -14.53 1.77 -24.05
C ALA A 161 -13.85 2.70 -23.03
N HIS A 162 -13.30 3.84 -23.47
CA HIS A 162 -12.74 4.85 -22.56
C HIS A 162 -13.79 5.41 -21.60
N GLN A 163 -15.01 5.68 -22.05
CA GLN A 163 -16.12 6.07 -21.17
C GLN A 163 -16.40 4.99 -20.12
N GLY A 164 -16.29 3.71 -20.48
CA GLY A 164 -16.39 2.60 -19.56
C GLY A 164 -15.28 2.59 -18.50
N VAL A 165 -14.04 2.82 -18.90
CA VAL A 165 -12.88 2.96 -17.99
C VAL A 165 -13.07 4.15 -17.04
N ASP A 166 -13.51 5.30 -17.54
CA ASP A 166 -13.80 6.48 -16.73
C ASP A 166 -14.95 6.23 -15.75
N SER A 167 -15.96 5.46 -16.16
CA SER A 167 -17.03 5.03 -15.25
C SER A 167 -16.51 4.14 -14.12
N ILE A 168 -15.57 3.21 -14.38
CA ILE A 168 -14.94 2.40 -13.33
C ILE A 168 -14.12 3.29 -12.40
N ARG A 169 -13.33 4.22 -12.97
CA ARG A 169 -12.54 5.17 -12.18
C ARG A 169 -13.45 6.00 -11.26
N SER A 170 -14.54 6.51 -11.79
CA SER A 170 -15.48 7.34 -11.04
C SER A 170 -16.24 6.59 -9.94
N HIS A 171 -16.29 5.28 -9.96
CA HIS A 171 -16.92 4.44 -8.96
C HIS A 171 -15.91 3.55 -8.21
N ALA A 172 -14.62 3.93 -8.20
CA ALA A 172 -13.56 3.10 -7.62
C ALA A 172 -13.82 2.73 -6.15
N ASN A 173 -14.45 3.60 -5.38
CA ASN A 173 -14.78 3.34 -3.99
C ASN A 173 -15.85 2.23 -3.79
N SER A 174 -16.71 2.00 -4.79
CA SER A 174 -17.74 0.94 -4.68
C SER A 174 -17.16 -0.48 -4.74
N PHE A 175 -15.89 -0.62 -5.12
CA PHE A 175 -15.19 -1.91 -5.17
C PHE A 175 -14.51 -2.29 -3.85
N GLY A 176 -14.70 -1.51 -2.77
CA GLY A 176 -14.14 -1.81 -1.45
C GLY A 176 -12.60 -1.72 -1.37
N ILE A 177 -11.95 -1.12 -2.36
CA ILE A 177 -10.47 -1.07 -2.44
C ILE A 177 -9.87 -0.19 -1.34
N ILE A 178 -10.59 0.83 -0.88
CA ILE A 178 -10.15 1.71 0.21
C ILE A 178 -10.10 0.95 1.52
N GLU A 179 -11.16 0.22 1.86
CA GLU A 179 -11.27 -0.59 3.08
C GLU A 179 -10.22 -1.70 3.07
N LEU A 180 -10.04 -2.35 1.91
CA LEU A 180 -9.01 -3.37 1.73
C LEU A 180 -7.60 -2.77 1.92
N ALA A 181 -7.35 -1.58 1.38
CA ALA A 181 -6.07 -0.90 1.54
C ALA A 181 -5.81 -0.51 3.00
N ARG A 182 -6.82 -0.03 3.73
CA ARG A 182 -6.73 0.24 5.18
C ARG A 182 -6.37 -1.01 5.97
N ALA A 183 -7.13 -2.09 5.77
CA ALA A 183 -6.89 -3.35 6.48
C ALA A 183 -5.50 -3.95 6.16
N SER A 184 -5.06 -3.89 4.90
CA SER A 184 -3.76 -4.42 4.48
C SER A 184 -2.60 -3.57 5.00
N ALA A 185 -2.74 -2.26 5.05
CA ALA A 185 -1.73 -1.38 5.63
C ALA A 185 -1.53 -1.61 7.13
N ALA A 186 -2.62 -1.78 7.88
CA ALA A 186 -2.54 -2.14 9.29
C ALA A 186 -1.80 -3.46 9.48
N ARG A 187 -2.15 -4.50 8.72
CA ARG A 187 -1.46 -5.81 8.75
C ARG A 187 0.03 -5.73 8.39
N THR A 188 0.43 -4.74 7.60
CA THR A 188 1.84 -4.53 7.24
C THR A 188 2.60 -3.78 8.33
N LEU A 189 1.98 -2.79 8.98
CA LEU A 189 2.66 -1.92 9.95
C LEU A 189 2.72 -2.52 11.35
N ILE A 190 1.72 -3.29 11.77
CA ILE A 190 1.72 -3.93 13.08
C ILE A 190 2.97 -4.80 13.31
N PRO A 191 3.38 -5.70 12.41
CA PRO A 191 4.62 -6.47 12.58
C PRO A 191 5.89 -5.63 12.64
N ILE A 192 5.90 -4.46 11.98
CA ILE A 192 7.04 -3.54 12.07
C ILE A 192 7.13 -2.96 13.49
N ALA A 193 6.00 -2.53 14.06
CA ALA A 193 5.94 -2.05 15.43
C ALA A 193 6.30 -3.15 16.44
N GLN A 194 5.89 -4.40 16.22
CA GLN A 194 6.26 -5.54 17.05
C GLN A 194 7.76 -5.76 17.10
N ARG A 195 8.46 -5.64 15.99
CA ARG A 195 9.94 -5.75 15.92
C ARG A 195 10.65 -4.62 16.69
N LEU A 196 9.96 -3.54 16.98
CA LEU A 196 10.44 -2.43 17.80
C LEU A 196 10.05 -2.56 19.28
N GLY A 197 9.52 -3.72 19.69
CA GLY A 197 9.22 -4.06 21.08
C GLY A 197 7.79 -3.77 21.53
N TYR A 198 6.86 -3.43 20.62
CA TYR A 198 5.45 -3.25 20.96
C TYR A 198 4.70 -4.57 20.85
N ALA A 199 3.86 -4.89 21.85
CA ALA A 199 2.95 -6.03 21.75
C ALA A 199 1.85 -5.74 20.71
N GLU A 200 1.37 -6.77 20.00
CA GLU A 200 0.36 -6.63 18.95
C GLU A 200 -0.90 -5.89 19.43
N ASN A 201 -1.40 -6.28 20.59
CA ASN A 201 -2.59 -5.69 21.21
C ASN A 201 -2.39 -4.23 21.64
N ASN A 202 -1.15 -3.75 21.67
CA ASN A 202 -0.81 -2.39 22.05
C ASN A 202 -0.53 -1.49 20.84
N VAL A 203 -0.78 -1.96 19.62
CA VAL A 203 -0.62 -1.20 18.40
C VAL A 203 -1.97 -0.92 17.76
N VAL A 204 -2.31 0.35 17.61
CA VAL A 204 -3.56 0.81 16.99
C VAL A 204 -3.24 1.62 15.74
N VAL A 205 -3.83 1.25 14.62
CA VAL A 205 -3.72 1.99 13.37
C VAL A 205 -5.02 2.76 13.13
N ARG A 206 -4.92 4.07 13.00
CA ARG A 206 -6.04 4.99 12.72
C ARG A 206 -5.79 5.70 11.40
N TYR A 207 -6.85 6.28 10.81
CA TYR A 207 -6.78 7.07 9.59
C TYR A 207 -7.20 8.51 9.90
N ARG A 208 -6.54 9.48 9.24
CA ARG A 208 -6.74 10.93 9.48
C ARG A 208 -8.16 11.40 9.26
N LYS A 209 -8.81 10.80 8.29
CA LYS A 209 -10.09 11.25 7.77
C LYS A 209 -10.91 10.04 7.38
N GLU A 210 -12.18 10.06 7.72
CA GLU A 210 -13.12 9.11 7.16
C GLU A 210 -13.27 9.38 5.66
N PHE A 211 -13.34 8.30 4.90
CA PHE A 211 -13.52 8.39 3.46
C PHE A 211 -14.94 8.89 3.14
N ASN A 212 -15.04 10.10 2.59
CA ASN A 212 -16.28 10.67 2.12
C ASN A 212 -16.40 10.57 0.60
N LYS A 213 -17.63 10.36 0.09
CA LYS A 213 -17.90 10.26 -1.35
C LYS A 213 -17.39 11.45 -2.17
N SER A 214 -17.29 12.64 -1.58
CA SER A 214 -16.76 13.83 -2.24
C SER A 214 -15.25 13.82 -2.44
N ASP A 215 -14.54 13.10 -1.61
CA ASP A 215 -13.07 13.10 -1.62
C ASP A 215 -12.48 12.10 -2.62
N TRP A 216 -13.23 11.11 -3.06
CA TRP A 216 -12.74 10.04 -3.91
C TRP A 216 -12.27 10.55 -5.29
N LYS A 217 -12.83 11.62 -5.82
CA LYS A 217 -12.37 12.23 -7.08
C LYS A 217 -10.92 12.71 -7.01
N GLN A 218 -10.50 13.21 -5.84
CA GLN A 218 -9.12 13.61 -5.60
C GLN A 218 -8.20 12.43 -5.29
N ILE A 219 -8.80 11.33 -4.81
CA ILE A 219 -8.09 10.12 -4.42
C ILE A 219 -7.76 9.25 -5.65
N VAL A 220 -8.62 9.22 -6.65
CA VAL A 220 -8.43 8.43 -7.86
C VAL A 220 -7.57 9.16 -8.87
N LYS A 221 -6.36 8.67 -9.11
CA LYS A 221 -5.43 9.23 -10.11
C LYS A 221 -5.41 8.38 -11.38
N PRO A 222 -5.39 8.98 -12.59
CA PRO A 222 -5.18 8.25 -13.83
C PRO A 222 -3.73 7.80 -13.96
N LEU A 223 -3.52 6.74 -14.73
CA LEU A 223 -2.20 6.13 -14.95
C LEU A 223 -1.21 7.07 -15.69
N ASN A 224 -1.71 7.99 -16.51
CA ASN A 224 -0.92 8.69 -17.53
C ASN A 224 -0.55 10.14 -17.19
N SER A 225 -0.61 10.59 -15.95
CA SER A 225 -0.21 11.97 -15.63
C SER A 225 1.31 12.19 -15.54
N ASP A 226 2.11 11.10 -15.54
CA ASP A 226 3.56 11.20 -15.27
C ASP A 226 4.45 10.64 -16.42
N ARG A 227 3.91 10.42 -17.61
CA ARG A 227 4.68 10.03 -18.79
C ARG A 227 4.29 10.92 -19.99
N LEU A 228 4.72 12.13 -19.94
CA LEU A 228 4.98 13.00 -21.11
C LEU A 228 6.31 13.70 -20.89
#